data_cb5aed0256b9657b750cd3ed224da0d8
#
_entry.id   cb5aed0256b9657b750cd3ed224da0d8
#
_cell.length_a   1.000
_cell.length_b   1.000
_cell.length_c   1.000
_cell.angle_alpha   90.00
_cell.angle_beta   90.00
_cell.angle_gamma   90.00
#
_symmetry.space_group_name_H-M   'P 1'
#
loop_
_entity.id
_entity.type
_entity.pdbx_description
1 polymer ?
#
loop_
_entity_poly.entity_id
_entity_poly.type
_entity_poly.pdbx_seq_one_letter_code
_entity_poly.pdbx_strand_id
1 'polypeptide(L)'
;TKSIIKEARAGKTISLISDAGAPLISDPGYILVNECIRENIEYSVIPGPSSVINSLLLSGFPINKFMFLGFLPRKDSERKKVFENNIKNDATLVFFESPKRLVKTLSVMQKIYPSHRRAVICREMTKKHEEVIRGSISEILSKVSSRDIKGEICLLIEGDKDLIEPSIDLD
;
A
#
# COMPACT_ATOMS: atom_id res chain seq x y z
N THR A 1 16.86 -12.71 -15.50
CA THR A 1 17.40 -13.28 -14.24
C THR A 1 18.68 -14.09 -14.48
N LYS A 2 18.69 -15.11 -15.35
CA LYS A 2 19.86 -16.01 -15.55
C LYS A 2 21.16 -15.27 -15.90
N SER A 3 21.11 -14.25 -16.76
CA SER A 3 22.28 -13.43 -17.11
C SER A 3 22.81 -12.66 -15.91
N ILE A 4 21.91 -12.09 -15.09
CA ILE A 4 22.26 -11.34 -13.88
C ILE A 4 22.98 -12.24 -12.87
N ILE A 5 22.46 -13.43 -12.64
CA ILE A 5 23.09 -14.44 -11.75
C ILE A 5 24.49 -14.82 -12.24
N LYS A 6 24.67 -15.01 -13.57
CA LYS A 6 25.96 -15.31 -14.16
C LYS A 6 27.00 -14.19 -13.90
N GLU A 7 26.59 -12.93 -14.06
CA GLU A 7 27.45 -11.78 -13.82
C GLU A 7 27.81 -11.63 -12.33
N ALA A 8 26.83 -11.85 -11.44
CA ALA A 8 27.08 -11.83 -9.99
C ALA A 8 28.08 -12.92 -9.56
N ARG A 9 27.95 -14.14 -10.10
CA ARG A 9 28.92 -15.23 -9.88
C ARG A 9 30.32 -14.89 -10.39
N ALA A 10 30.42 -14.07 -11.42
CA ALA A 10 31.69 -13.58 -11.95
C ALA A 10 32.30 -12.43 -11.09
N GLY A 11 31.74 -12.14 -9.92
CA GLY A 11 32.21 -11.14 -8.98
C GLY A 11 31.78 -9.70 -9.32
N LYS A 12 30.82 -9.50 -10.20
CA LYS A 12 30.32 -8.16 -10.53
C LYS A 12 29.31 -7.70 -9.49
N THR A 13 29.41 -6.43 -9.08
CA THR A 13 28.39 -5.75 -8.28
C THR A 13 27.21 -5.35 -9.17
N ILE A 14 26.00 -5.72 -8.76
CA ILE A 14 24.76 -5.45 -9.50
C ILE A 14 23.80 -4.70 -8.61
N SER A 15 23.23 -3.61 -9.10
CA SER A 15 22.19 -2.86 -8.39
C SER A 15 20.83 -3.05 -9.07
N LEU A 16 19.81 -3.42 -8.29
CA LEU A 16 18.42 -3.40 -8.70
C LEU A 16 17.77 -2.10 -8.20
N ILE A 17 17.22 -1.34 -9.11
CA ILE A 17 16.52 -0.08 -8.80
C ILE A 17 15.09 -0.14 -9.32
N SER A 18 14.21 0.67 -8.72
CA SER A 18 12.82 0.88 -9.13
C SER A 18 12.62 2.34 -9.55
N ASP A 19 11.63 2.61 -10.38
CA ASP A 19 11.25 3.97 -10.77
C ASP A 19 10.75 4.80 -9.59
N ALA A 20 10.13 4.15 -8.60
CA ALA A 20 9.63 4.80 -7.39
C ALA A 20 9.57 3.82 -6.22
N GLY A 21 10.08 4.23 -5.05
CA GLY A 21 10.07 3.47 -3.82
C GLY A 21 11.02 2.28 -3.79
N ALA A 22 10.70 1.29 -2.95
CA ALA A 22 11.53 0.09 -2.77
C ALA A 22 11.25 -0.94 -3.88
N PRO A 23 12.27 -1.48 -4.55
CA PRO A 23 12.12 -2.61 -5.45
C PRO A 23 11.38 -3.78 -4.77
N LEU A 24 10.81 -4.69 -5.53
CA LEU A 24 10.04 -5.86 -5.11
C LEU A 24 8.67 -5.57 -4.49
N ILE A 25 8.43 -4.41 -3.92
CA ILE A 25 7.14 -4.06 -3.30
C ILE A 25 6.14 -3.67 -4.39
N SER A 26 5.38 -4.64 -4.88
CA SER A 26 4.54 -4.55 -6.09
C SER A 26 5.30 -4.26 -7.38
N ASP A 27 6.59 -4.53 -7.38
CA ASP A 27 7.54 -4.33 -8.47
C ASP A 27 8.28 -5.64 -8.81
N PRO A 28 8.90 -5.75 -10.00
CA PRO A 28 9.73 -6.89 -10.35
C PRO A 28 10.93 -7.05 -9.41
N GLY A 29 11.42 -8.31 -9.27
CA GLY A 29 12.66 -8.62 -8.53
C GLY A 29 12.57 -9.87 -7.67
N TYR A 30 11.37 -10.30 -7.27
CA TYR A 30 11.15 -11.50 -6.43
C TYR A 30 11.90 -12.73 -6.94
N ILE A 31 11.82 -13.03 -8.26
CA ILE A 31 12.51 -14.18 -8.87
C ILE A 31 14.03 -14.03 -8.76
N LEU A 32 14.56 -12.81 -8.92
CA LEU A 32 16.00 -12.55 -8.81
C LEU A 32 16.51 -12.82 -7.41
N VAL A 33 15.81 -12.29 -6.40
CA VAL A 33 16.21 -12.48 -4.99
C VAL A 33 16.15 -13.97 -4.61
N ASN A 34 15.11 -14.69 -5.01
CA ASN A 34 15.04 -16.14 -4.75
C ASN A 34 16.17 -16.93 -5.44
N GLU A 35 16.57 -16.54 -6.66
CA GLU A 35 17.72 -17.16 -7.33
C GLU A 35 19.02 -16.84 -6.60
N CYS A 36 19.21 -15.61 -6.09
CA CYS A 36 20.38 -15.26 -5.27
C CYS A 36 20.45 -16.15 -4.01
N ILE A 37 19.32 -16.33 -3.32
CA ILE A 37 19.24 -17.19 -2.13
C ILE A 37 19.59 -18.65 -2.50
N ARG A 38 18.99 -19.18 -3.55
CA ARG A 38 19.24 -20.56 -4.02
C ARG A 38 20.69 -20.82 -4.38
N GLU A 39 21.34 -19.83 -4.97
CA GLU A 39 22.71 -19.90 -5.47
C GLU A 39 23.76 -19.41 -4.46
N ASN A 40 23.34 -19.11 -3.21
CA ASN A 40 24.18 -18.54 -2.16
C ASN A 40 24.95 -17.28 -2.60
N ILE A 41 24.32 -16.44 -3.43
CA ILE A 41 24.88 -15.13 -3.81
C ILE A 41 24.48 -14.13 -2.75
N GLU A 42 25.47 -13.48 -2.15
CA GLU A 42 25.25 -12.44 -1.15
C GLU A 42 24.56 -11.22 -1.77
N TYR A 43 23.56 -10.69 -1.06
CA TYR A 43 22.87 -9.45 -1.44
C TYR A 43 22.50 -8.66 -0.19
N SER A 44 22.32 -7.36 -0.36
CA SER A 44 21.89 -6.46 0.70
C SER A 44 20.80 -5.51 0.21
N VAL A 45 20.12 -4.87 1.14
CA VAL A 45 19.10 -3.86 0.85
C VAL A 45 19.57 -2.52 1.37
N ILE A 46 19.57 -1.52 0.50
CA ILE A 46 19.80 -0.14 0.90
C ILE A 46 18.47 0.47 1.30
N PRO A 47 18.27 0.90 2.56
CA PRO A 47 17.03 1.52 3.00
C PRO A 47 16.72 2.77 2.17
N GLY A 48 15.44 2.91 1.80
CA GLY A 48 14.98 4.03 0.99
C GLY A 48 13.53 4.42 1.32
N PRO A 49 12.98 5.41 0.61
CA PRO A 49 11.61 5.85 0.81
C PRO A 49 10.63 4.72 0.51
N SER A 50 9.56 4.64 1.32
CA SER A 50 8.46 3.70 1.15
C SER A 50 7.14 4.43 1.24
N SER A 51 6.36 4.43 0.15
CA SER A 51 5.02 5.04 0.14
C SER A 51 4.07 4.35 1.13
N VAL A 52 4.25 3.06 1.39
CA VAL A 52 3.47 2.31 2.39
C VAL A 52 3.73 2.85 3.79
N ILE A 53 5.00 2.92 4.21
CA ILE A 53 5.37 3.42 5.55
C ILE A 53 5.03 4.91 5.69
N ASN A 54 5.37 5.73 4.70
CA ASN A 54 5.06 7.16 4.75
C ASN A 54 3.55 7.42 4.85
N SER A 55 2.73 6.65 4.13
CA SER A 55 1.27 6.77 4.23
C SER A 55 0.75 6.39 5.61
N LEU A 56 1.30 5.35 6.25
CA LEU A 56 0.96 4.94 7.60
C LEU A 56 1.28 6.06 8.60
N LEU A 57 2.49 6.63 8.55
CA LEU A 57 2.90 7.73 9.41
C LEU A 57 2.01 8.98 9.27
N LEU A 58 1.52 9.23 8.05
CA LEU A 58 0.65 10.37 7.76
C LEU A 58 -0.84 10.07 7.97
N SER A 59 -1.23 8.83 8.19
CA SER A 59 -2.65 8.45 8.27
C SER A 59 -3.34 8.98 9.53
N GLY A 60 -2.65 8.99 10.67
CA GLY A 60 -3.23 9.19 11.99
C GLY A 60 -4.07 7.99 12.47
N PHE A 61 -3.83 6.80 11.90
CA PHE A 61 -4.41 5.54 12.34
C PHE A 61 -3.45 4.79 13.27
N PRO A 62 -3.93 3.82 14.06
CA PRO A 62 -3.06 2.88 14.77
C PRO A 62 -2.16 2.14 13.78
N ILE A 63 -0.84 2.20 13.99
CA ILE A 63 0.16 1.61 13.08
C ILE A 63 1.00 0.50 13.69
N ASN A 64 0.74 0.18 14.96
CA ASN A 64 1.33 -0.98 15.65
C ASN A 64 0.99 -2.31 14.95
N LYS A 65 -0.13 -2.35 14.24
CA LYS A 65 -0.58 -3.47 13.43
C LYS A 65 -1.13 -2.95 12.10
N PHE A 66 -0.50 -3.34 11.01
CA PHE A 66 -0.98 -3.00 9.68
C PHE A 66 -0.82 -4.16 8.71
N MET A 67 -1.60 -4.15 7.64
CA MET A 67 -1.54 -5.15 6.58
C MET A 67 -1.46 -4.47 5.22
N PHE A 68 -0.36 -4.67 4.51
CA PHE A 68 -0.22 -4.24 3.13
C PHE A 68 -0.72 -5.35 2.19
N LEU A 69 -1.68 -5.02 1.36
CA LEU A 69 -2.38 -5.96 0.47
C LEU A 69 -2.09 -5.70 -1.02
N GLY A 70 -1.14 -4.81 -1.34
CA GLY A 70 -0.75 -4.50 -2.71
C GLY A 70 -1.86 -3.82 -3.51
N PHE A 71 -1.88 -4.05 -4.82
CA PHE A 71 -2.93 -3.51 -5.69
C PHE A 71 -4.26 -4.25 -5.53
N LEU A 72 -5.32 -3.48 -5.40
CA LEU A 72 -6.68 -4.03 -5.40
C LEU A 72 -7.02 -4.73 -6.73
N PRO A 73 -7.78 -5.85 -6.70
CA PRO A 73 -8.21 -6.56 -7.90
C PRO A 73 -8.95 -5.65 -8.88
N ARG A 74 -8.77 -5.91 -10.18
CA ARG A 74 -9.45 -5.13 -11.23
C ARG A 74 -10.96 -5.41 -11.28
N LYS A 75 -11.38 -6.65 -11.04
CA LYS A 75 -12.78 -7.05 -11.04
C LYS A 75 -13.47 -6.61 -9.76
N ASP A 76 -14.65 -6.01 -9.88
CA ASP A 76 -15.41 -5.49 -8.73
C ASP A 76 -15.79 -6.57 -7.73
N SER A 77 -16.17 -7.76 -8.22
CA SER A 77 -16.52 -8.89 -7.36
C SER A 77 -15.36 -9.39 -6.51
N GLU A 78 -14.16 -9.41 -7.08
CA GLU A 78 -12.94 -9.80 -6.36
C GLU A 78 -12.54 -8.72 -5.35
N ARG A 79 -12.61 -7.44 -5.75
CA ARG A 79 -12.35 -6.30 -4.87
C ARG A 79 -13.33 -6.26 -3.70
N LYS A 80 -14.61 -6.51 -3.95
CA LYS A 80 -15.65 -6.63 -2.92
C LYS A 80 -15.27 -7.70 -1.89
N LYS A 81 -14.86 -8.89 -2.34
CA LYS A 81 -14.43 -9.98 -1.46
C LYS A 81 -13.24 -9.58 -0.58
N VAL A 82 -12.27 -8.83 -1.12
CA VAL A 82 -11.14 -8.33 -0.32
C VAL A 82 -11.64 -7.49 0.85
N PHE A 83 -12.58 -6.58 0.61
CA PHE A 83 -13.14 -5.74 1.67
C PHE A 83 -14.01 -6.52 2.66
N GLU A 84 -14.87 -7.42 2.17
CA GLU A 84 -15.71 -8.27 3.02
C GLU A 84 -14.90 -9.16 3.95
N ASN A 85 -13.79 -9.73 3.46
CA ASN A 85 -12.90 -10.57 4.25
C ASN A 85 -12.11 -9.77 5.32
N ASN A 86 -12.05 -8.46 5.18
CA ASN A 86 -11.28 -7.59 6.07
C ASN A 86 -12.15 -6.57 6.85
N ILE A 87 -13.48 -6.70 6.81
CA ILE A 87 -14.37 -5.74 7.48
C ILE A 87 -14.16 -5.71 9.00
N LYS A 88 -13.86 -6.88 9.58
CA LYS A 88 -13.58 -7.07 11.01
C LYS A 88 -12.08 -7.21 11.31
N ASN A 89 -11.21 -6.67 10.47
CA ASN A 89 -9.78 -6.70 10.71
C ASN A 89 -9.40 -5.51 11.61
N ASP A 90 -8.68 -5.77 12.69
CA ASP A 90 -8.21 -4.74 13.63
C ASP A 90 -6.96 -3.99 13.13
N ALA A 91 -6.26 -4.51 12.12
CA ALA A 91 -5.10 -3.87 11.53
C ALA A 91 -5.48 -2.71 10.61
N THR A 92 -4.64 -1.69 10.54
CA THR A 92 -4.73 -0.68 9.47
C THR A 92 -4.39 -1.34 8.13
N LEU A 93 -5.33 -1.30 7.20
CA LEU A 93 -5.16 -1.87 5.86
C LEU A 93 -4.55 -0.85 4.91
N VAL A 94 -3.59 -1.27 4.11
CA VAL A 94 -2.91 -0.42 3.12
C VAL A 94 -2.98 -1.09 1.75
N PHE A 95 -3.40 -0.31 0.75
CA PHE A 95 -3.52 -0.75 -0.64
C PHE A 95 -2.85 0.24 -1.59
N PHE A 96 -2.36 -0.25 -2.71
CA PHE A 96 -2.14 0.59 -3.89
C PHE A 96 -3.39 0.63 -4.75
N GLU A 97 -3.70 1.82 -5.27
CA GLU A 97 -4.85 1.99 -6.15
C GLU A 97 -4.54 2.92 -7.33
N SER A 98 -5.19 2.68 -8.44
CA SER A 98 -5.11 3.52 -9.63
C SER A 98 -6.07 4.71 -9.51
N PRO A 99 -5.64 5.93 -9.91
CA PRO A 99 -6.52 7.10 -9.94
C PRO A 99 -7.83 6.86 -10.69
N LYS A 100 -7.74 6.18 -11.84
CA LYS A 100 -8.91 5.86 -12.69
C LYS A 100 -9.93 4.94 -12.02
N ARG A 101 -9.52 4.19 -11.00
CA ARG A 101 -10.39 3.25 -10.28
C ARG A 101 -10.81 3.74 -8.89
N LEU A 102 -10.16 4.79 -8.38
CA LEU A 102 -10.33 5.27 -7.01
C LEU A 102 -11.79 5.51 -6.63
N VAL A 103 -12.53 6.30 -7.43
CA VAL A 103 -13.95 6.59 -7.18
C VAL A 103 -14.79 5.32 -7.12
N LYS A 104 -14.57 4.40 -8.06
CA LYS A 104 -15.27 3.12 -8.09
C LYS A 104 -14.92 2.24 -6.88
N THR A 105 -13.67 2.24 -6.47
CA THR A 105 -13.19 1.53 -5.28
C THR A 105 -13.85 2.06 -4.02
N LEU A 106 -13.87 3.37 -3.82
CA LEU A 106 -14.53 4.01 -2.69
C LEU A 106 -16.04 3.74 -2.66
N SER A 107 -16.69 3.72 -3.84
CA SER A 107 -18.12 3.38 -3.95
C SER A 107 -18.42 1.93 -3.54
N VAL A 108 -17.50 1.00 -3.80
CA VAL A 108 -17.62 -0.38 -3.32
C VAL A 108 -17.41 -0.44 -1.80
N MET A 109 -16.39 0.27 -1.29
CA MET A 109 -16.11 0.34 0.15
C MET A 109 -17.30 0.90 0.94
N GLN A 110 -17.93 1.98 0.45
CA GLN A 110 -19.08 2.62 1.09
C GLN A 110 -20.27 1.68 1.30
N LYS A 111 -20.43 0.66 0.45
CA LYS A 111 -21.50 -0.34 0.55
C LYS A 111 -21.18 -1.46 1.53
N ILE A 112 -19.93 -1.60 1.97
CA ILE A 112 -19.46 -2.73 2.78
C ILE A 112 -19.12 -2.27 4.19
N TYR A 113 -18.38 -1.19 4.32
CA TYR A 113 -17.93 -0.67 5.60
C TYR A 113 -19.01 0.20 6.27
N PRO A 114 -19.06 0.23 7.61
CA PRO A 114 -19.89 1.17 8.36
C PRO A 114 -19.63 2.62 7.95
N SER A 115 -20.66 3.47 8.02
CA SER A 115 -20.59 4.88 7.59
C SER A 115 -19.52 5.71 8.28
N HIS A 116 -19.16 5.35 9.51
CA HIS A 116 -18.13 6.01 10.32
C HIS A 116 -16.72 5.50 10.04
N ARG A 117 -16.54 4.40 9.26
CA ARG A 117 -15.22 3.84 8.98
C ARG A 117 -14.36 4.88 8.27
N ARG A 118 -13.22 5.20 8.86
CA ARG A 118 -12.29 6.17 8.30
C ARG A 118 -11.39 5.56 7.25
N ALA A 119 -11.02 6.40 6.29
CA ALA A 119 -10.02 6.08 5.29
C ALA A 119 -9.07 7.27 5.07
N VAL A 120 -7.94 7.00 4.45
CA VAL A 120 -6.97 8.02 4.04
C VAL A 120 -6.50 7.71 2.64
N ILE A 121 -6.41 8.74 1.82
CA ILE A 121 -5.75 8.71 0.53
C ILE A 121 -4.46 9.50 0.64
N CYS A 122 -3.33 8.85 0.40
CA CYS A 122 -2.04 9.50 0.22
C CYS A 122 -1.68 9.43 -1.27
N ARG A 123 -1.56 10.58 -1.90
CA ARG A 123 -1.32 10.72 -3.34
C ARG A 123 0.03 11.36 -3.59
N GLU A 124 0.76 10.86 -4.59
CA GLU A 124 2.03 11.43 -5.06
C GLU A 124 3.04 11.67 -3.93
N MET A 125 3.14 10.70 -3.02
CA MET A 125 4.02 10.78 -1.85
C MET A 125 5.46 11.07 -2.25
N THR A 126 6.11 12.01 -1.53
CA THR A 126 7.46 12.51 -1.78
C THR A 126 7.67 13.26 -3.11
N LYS A 127 6.58 13.58 -3.82
CA LYS A 127 6.61 14.30 -5.09
C LYS A 127 6.01 15.71 -4.95
N LYS A 128 6.15 16.54 -6.00
CA LYS A 128 5.66 17.93 -6.05
C LYS A 128 4.17 18.09 -5.73
N HIS A 129 3.36 17.08 -6.04
CA HIS A 129 1.90 17.12 -5.89
C HIS A 129 1.41 16.19 -4.78
N GLU A 130 2.22 16.02 -3.73
CA GLU A 130 1.86 15.26 -2.56
C GLU A 130 0.58 15.81 -1.93
N GLU A 131 -0.36 14.91 -1.65
CA GLU A 131 -1.64 15.27 -1.04
C GLU A 131 -2.12 14.14 -0.13
N VAL A 132 -2.68 14.53 1.03
CA VAL A 132 -3.26 13.58 1.98
C VAL A 132 -4.71 13.99 2.26
N ILE A 133 -5.66 13.11 1.93
CA ILE A 133 -7.10 13.32 2.12
C ILE A 133 -7.58 12.35 3.20
N ARG A 134 -8.12 12.88 4.29
CA ARG A 134 -8.64 12.11 5.44
C ARG A 134 -10.13 12.33 5.62
N GLY A 135 -10.82 11.32 6.16
CA GLY A 135 -12.24 11.39 6.51
C GLY A 135 -12.89 10.01 6.57
N SER A 136 -14.20 9.98 6.72
CA SER A 136 -14.98 8.78 6.43
C SER A 136 -14.91 8.43 4.94
N ILE A 137 -15.16 7.18 4.60
CA ILE A 137 -15.18 6.73 3.21
C ILE A 137 -16.13 7.59 2.36
N SER A 138 -17.29 7.98 2.93
CA SER A 138 -18.31 8.80 2.25
C SER A 138 -17.82 10.23 1.99
N GLU A 139 -17.16 10.85 2.97
CA GLU A 139 -16.60 12.20 2.82
C GLU A 139 -15.49 12.23 1.77
N ILE A 140 -14.61 11.22 1.79
CA ILE A 140 -13.53 11.12 0.81
C ILE A 140 -14.12 10.91 -0.59
N LEU A 141 -15.09 9.99 -0.73
CA LEU A 141 -15.78 9.76 -2.00
C LEU A 141 -16.37 11.05 -2.56
N SER A 142 -17.08 11.82 -1.73
CA SER A 142 -17.64 13.12 -2.13
C SER A 142 -16.55 14.09 -2.60
N LYS A 143 -15.44 14.20 -1.87
CA LYS A 143 -14.32 15.10 -2.19
C LYS A 143 -13.62 14.76 -3.52
N VAL A 144 -13.54 13.47 -3.86
CA VAL A 144 -12.76 13.05 -5.06
C VAL A 144 -13.62 12.82 -6.28
N SER A 145 -14.95 12.66 -6.16
CA SER A 145 -15.86 12.32 -7.28
C SER A 145 -15.89 13.37 -8.40
N SER A 146 -15.66 14.64 -8.07
CA SER A 146 -15.65 15.75 -9.04
C SER A 146 -14.25 16.13 -9.50
N ARG A 147 -13.21 15.40 -9.07
CA ARG A 147 -11.80 15.77 -9.33
C ARG A 147 -11.18 14.84 -10.37
N ASP A 148 -10.36 15.38 -11.24
CA ASP A 148 -9.45 14.61 -12.10
C ASP A 148 -8.21 14.20 -11.28
N ILE A 149 -8.32 13.09 -10.56
CA ILE A 149 -7.23 12.56 -9.74
C ILE A 149 -6.19 11.89 -10.65
N LYS A 150 -4.92 12.26 -10.45
CA LYS A 150 -3.76 11.71 -11.18
C LYS A 150 -2.66 11.28 -10.20
N GLY A 151 -1.73 10.48 -10.69
CA GLY A 151 -0.56 10.04 -9.95
C GLY A 151 -0.78 8.72 -9.21
N GLU A 152 0.15 8.40 -8.32
CA GLU A 152 0.16 7.17 -7.54
C GLU A 152 -0.61 7.35 -6.23
N ILE A 153 -1.33 6.32 -5.82
CA ILE A 153 -2.22 6.38 -4.65
C ILE A 153 -1.94 5.21 -3.71
N CYS A 154 -1.69 5.55 -2.44
CA CYS A 154 -1.87 4.64 -1.31
C CYS A 154 -3.24 4.94 -0.67
N LEU A 155 -4.08 3.92 -0.58
CA LEU A 155 -5.37 3.96 0.09
C LEU A 155 -5.26 3.21 1.41
N LEU A 156 -5.60 3.87 2.51
CA LEU A 156 -5.60 3.25 3.84
C LEU A 156 -7.03 3.19 4.38
N ILE A 157 -7.31 2.10 5.10
CA ILE A 157 -8.57 1.91 5.83
C ILE A 157 -8.21 1.66 7.29
N GLU A 158 -8.84 2.38 8.19
CA GLU A 158 -8.70 2.16 9.63
C GLU A 158 -9.20 0.76 10.00
N GLY A 159 -8.48 0.08 10.90
CA GLY A 159 -8.91 -1.19 11.47
C GLY A 159 -10.25 -1.08 12.20
N ASP A 160 -10.85 -2.22 12.52
CA ASP A 160 -12.10 -2.25 13.28
C ASP A 160 -11.84 -1.83 14.73
N LYS A 161 -12.40 -0.68 15.15
CA LYS A 161 -12.18 -0.12 16.48
C LYS A 161 -12.73 -0.98 17.61
N ASP A 162 -13.77 -1.74 17.34
CA ASP A 162 -14.36 -2.63 18.33
C ASP A 162 -13.45 -3.81 18.68
N LEU A 163 -12.39 -4.01 17.87
CA LEU A 163 -11.37 -5.06 18.02
C LEU A 163 -9.97 -4.50 18.34
N ILE A 164 -9.79 -3.19 18.31
CA ILE A 164 -8.50 -2.57 18.65
C ILE A 164 -8.39 -2.55 20.17
N GLU A 165 -7.42 -3.27 20.72
CA GLU A 165 -7.04 -3.13 22.13
C GLU A 165 -6.66 -1.68 22.42
N PRO A 166 -7.07 -1.13 23.58
CA PRO A 166 -6.67 0.21 23.95
C PRO A 166 -5.14 0.30 23.92
N SER A 167 -4.63 1.25 23.13
CA SER A 167 -3.19 1.52 23.08
C SER A 167 -2.70 1.78 24.50
N ILE A 168 -1.60 1.14 24.88
CA ILE A 168 -0.88 1.51 26.10
C ILE A 168 -0.47 2.97 25.89
N ASP A 169 -1.07 3.89 26.65
CA ASP A 169 -0.61 5.27 26.71
C ASP A 169 0.84 5.23 27.16
N LEU A 170 1.74 5.57 26.28
CA LEU A 170 3.13 5.83 26.61
C LEU A 170 3.17 7.28 27.11
N ASP A 171 2.88 7.47 28.40
CA ASP A 171 3.21 8.70 29.12
C ASP A 171 4.74 8.91 29.15
#